data_1eb451582df0ca63d89c02f0b41aa473
#
_entry.id   1eb451582df0ca63d89c02f0b41aa473
#
_cell.length_a   1.000
_cell.length_b   1.000
_cell.length_c   1.000
_cell.angle_alpha   90.00
_cell.angle_beta   90.00
_cell.angle_gamma   90.00
#
_symmetry.space_group_name_H-M   'P 1'
#
loop_
_entity.id
_entity.type
_entity.pdbx_description
1 polymer ?
#
loop_
_entity_poly.entity_id
_entity_poly.type
_entity_poly.pdbx_seq_one_letter_code
_entity_poly.pdbx_strand_id
1 'polypeptide(L)'
;MTAEPVRDPFEALGDPNRRAIVELLAAGGGTGRSVQELADALPISRPAVSRHLRLLKEAGLVREEPIGTRRIYRLHDAGIEAVRAYLVRVWGESAARFALVASNTSPRARDGA
;
A
#
# COMPACT_ATOMS: atom_id res chain seq x y z
N MET A 1 -16.78 6.58 -19.99
CA MET A 1 -16.10 7.53 -19.60
C MET A 1 -14.83 7.15 -18.90
N THR A 2 -14.41 7.68 -17.98
CA THR A 2 -13.08 7.46 -17.50
C THR A 2 -12.95 6.28 -16.58
N ALA A 3 -11.84 5.62 -16.63
CA ALA A 3 -11.53 4.53 -15.73
C ALA A 3 -10.60 4.99 -14.61
N GLU A 4 -10.44 6.27 -14.44
CA GLU A 4 -9.52 6.77 -13.46
C GLU A 4 -10.01 6.49 -12.05
N PRO A 5 -9.08 6.27 -11.13
CA PRO A 5 -9.46 6.08 -9.75
C PRO A 5 -10.17 7.31 -9.23
N VAL A 6 -11.14 7.08 -8.36
CA VAL A 6 -11.91 8.15 -7.79
C VAL A 6 -11.07 8.97 -6.84
N ARG A 7 -10.05 8.35 -6.24
CA ARG A 7 -9.24 9.00 -5.23
C ARG A 7 -7.80 9.14 -5.66
N ASP A 8 -7.20 10.20 -5.18
CA ASP A 8 -5.79 10.46 -5.36
C ASP A 8 -4.99 9.52 -4.45
N PRO A 9 -4.05 8.74 -4.99
CA PRO A 9 -3.24 7.86 -4.14
C PRO A 9 -2.43 8.62 -3.09
N PHE A 10 -2.01 9.84 -3.36
CA PHE A 10 -1.28 10.61 -2.36
C PHE A 10 -2.18 11.02 -1.20
N GLU A 11 -3.40 11.39 -1.52
CA GLU A 11 -4.36 11.73 -0.49
C GLU A 11 -4.67 10.49 0.37
N ALA A 12 -4.83 9.35 -0.27
CA ALA A 12 -5.10 8.11 0.44
C ALA A 12 -3.96 7.74 1.37
N LEU A 13 -2.72 8.00 0.97
CA LEU A 13 -1.56 7.71 1.80
C LEU A 13 -1.30 8.77 2.86
N GLY A 14 -2.12 9.81 2.90
CA GLY A 14 -1.96 10.86 3.89
C GLY A 14 -2.38 10.50 5.30
N ASP A 15 -3.09 9.39 5.46
CA ASP A 15 -3.59 8.96 6.76
C ASP A 15 -2.69 7.87 7.32
N PRO A 16 -2.22 8.01 8.58
CA PRO A 16 -1.30 7.02 9.15
C PRO A 16 -1.87 5.61 9.23
N ASN A 17 -3.17 5.49 9.49
CA ASN A 17 -3.77 4.16 9.56
C ASN A 17 -3.80 3.49 8.19
N ARG A 18 -4.05 4.28 7.14
CA ARG A 18 -4.02 3.73 5.80
C ARG A 18 -2.61 3.32 5.40
N ARG A 19 -1.61 4.12 5.79
CA ARG A 19 -0.22 3.70 5.54
C ARG A 19 0.12 2.42 6.29
N ALA A 20 -0.38 2.27 7.53
CA ALA A 20 -0.14 1.06 8.28
C ALA A 20 -0.74 -0.16 7.60
N ILE A 21 -1.93 0.00 7.02
CA ILE A 21 -2.54 -1.10 6.28
C ILE A 21 -1.69 -1.49 5.08
N VAL A 22 -1.25 -0.49 4.33
CA VAL A 22 -0.40 -0.75 3.16
C VAL A 22 0.88 -1.47 3.58
N GLU A 23 1.47 -1.05 4.69
CA GLU A 23 2.69 -1.68 5.19
C GLU A 23 2.47 -3.13 5.60
N LEU A 24 1.33 -3.41 6.23
CA LEU A 24 1.00 -4.79 6.58
C LEU A 24 0.81 -5.66 5.34
N LEU A 25 0.17 -5.11 4.32
CA LEU A 25 -0.02 -5.86 3.08
C LEU A 25 1.32 -6.09 2.38
N ALA A 26 2.20 -5.10 2.41
CA ALA A 26 3.51 -5.25 1.81
C ALA A 26 4.33 -6.31 2.54
N ALA A 27 4.26 -6.33 3.85
CA ALA A 27 5.00 -7.29 4.66
C ALA A 27 4.55 -8.72 4.40
N GLY A 28 3.31 -8.90 3.97
CA GLY A 28 2.78 -10.22 3.69
C GLY A 28 3.28 -10.86 2.41
N GLY A 29 4.04 -10.11 1.61
CA GLY A 29 4.67 -10.69 0.43
C GLY A 29 3.71 -11.16 -0.65
N GLY A 30 2.53 -10.59 -0.72
CA GLY A 30 1.58 -10.93 -1.77
C GLY A 30 0.52 -11.93 -1.38
N THR A 31 0.62 -12.52 -0.19
CA THR A 31 -0.41 -13.47 0.25
C THR A 31 -1.73 -12.79 0.55
N GLY A 32 -1.68 -11.49 0.85
CA GLY A 32 -2.90 -10.76 1.16
C GLY A 32 -3.38 -10.98 2.58
N ARG A 33 -4.37 -10.17 2.97
CA ARG A 33 -4.94 -10.27 4.31
C ARG A 33 -6.42 -9.96 4.26
N SER A 34 -7.16 -10.57 5.18
CA SER A 34 -8.58 -10.26 5.34
C SER A 34 -8.75 -9.03 6.23
N VAL A 35 -9.99 -8.49 6.24
CA VAL A 35 -10.31 -7.39 7.14
C VAL A 35 -10.04 -7.78 8.59
N GLN A 36 -10.39 -9.00 8.96
CA GLN A 36 -10.21 -9.44 10.34
C GLN A 36 -8.74 -9.48 10.71
N GLU A 37 -7.91 -9.99 9.81
CA GLU A 37 -6.47 -10.04 10.08
C GLU A 37 -5.88 -8.65 10.24
N LEU A 38 -6.33 -7.70 9.43
CA LEU A 38 -5.86 -6.33 9.56
C LEU A 38 -6.36 -5.69 10.85
N ALA A 39 -7.62 -5.92 11.20
CA ALA A 39 -8.17 -5.37 12.44
C ALA A 39 -7.47 -5.94 13.66
N ASP A 40 -7.09 -7.20 13.61
CA ASP A 40 -6.37 -7.81 14.72
C ASP A 40 -4.98 -7.21 14.92
N ALA A 41 -4.39 -6.69 13.85
CA ALA A 41 -3.04 -6.16 13.88
C ALA A 41 -2.99 -4.66 14.15
N LEU A 42 -4.12 -3.97 14.15
CA LEU A 42 -4.15 -2.52 14.25
C LEU A 42 -5.04 -2.08 15.40
N PRO A 43 -4.75 -0.94 16.03
CA PRO A 43 -5.56 -0.45 17.15
C PRO A 43 -6.77 0.33 16.68
N ILE A 44 -7.49 -0.18 15.69
CA ILE A 44 -8.70 0.45 15.19
C ILE A 44 -9.76 -0.63 14.98
N SER A 45 -11.00 -0.20 14.88
CA SER A 45 -12.11 -1.13 14.79
C SER A 45 -12.18 -1.75 13.39
N ARG A 46 -12.85 -2.89 13.33
CA ARG A 46 -13.07 -3.55 12.07
C ARG A 46 -13.82 -2.68 11.05
N PRO A 47 -14.89 -1.96 11.45
CA PRO A 47 -15.51 -1.04 10.50
C PRO A 47 -14.59 0.05 10.00
N ALA A 48 -13.68 0.54 10.86
CA ALA A 48 -12.71 1.53 10.44
C ALA A 48 -11.74 0.95 9.41
N VAL A 49 -11.28 -0.28 9.63
CA VAL A 49 -10.43 -0.95 8.66
C VAL A 49 -11.16 -1.08 7.31
N SER A 50 -12.43 -1.49 7.35
CA SER A 50 -13.20 -1.62 6.12
C SER A 50 -13.29 -0.30 5.37
N ARG A 51 -13.51 0.80 6.09
CA ARG A 51 -13.61 2.10 5.46
C ARG A 51 -12.28 2.52 4.85
N HIS A 52 -11.18 2.30 5.56
CA HIS A 52 -9.86 2.63 5.03
C HIS A 52 -9.54 1.79 3.80
N LEU A 53 -9.90 0.52 3.81
CA LEU A 53 -9.65 -0.33 2.64
C LEU A 53 -10.44 0.14 1.44
N ARG A 54 -11.68 0.61 1.65
CA ARG A 54 -12.45 1.14 0.55
C ARG A 54 -11.76 2.34 -0.08
N LEU A 55 -11.26 3.25 0.74
CA LEU A 55 -10.57 4.43 0.24
C LEU A 55 -9.28 4.06 -0.49
N LEU A 56 -8.54 3.12 0.05
CA LEU A 56 -7.33 2.64 -0.61
C LEU A 56 -7.64 1.96 -1.93
N LYS A 57 -8.73 1.23 -1.99
CA LYS A 57 -9.14 0.58 -3.22
C LYS A 57 -9.53 1.62 -4.28
N GLU A 58 -10.26 2.65 -3.87
CA GLU A 58 -10.64 3.71 -4.77
C GLU A 58 -9.44 4.47 -5.32
N ALA A 59 -8.36 4.47 -4.59
CA ALA A 59 -7.11 5.11 -5.02
C ALA A 59 -6.22 4.18 -5.85
N GLY A 60 -6.63 2.95 -6.04
CA GLY A 60 -5.84 1.99 -6.80
C GLY A 60 -4.64 1.43 -6.07
N LEU A 61 -4.60 1.58 -4.74
CA LEU A 61 -3.46 1.12 -3.95
C LEU A 61 -3.65 -0.30 -3.43
N VAL A 62 -4.89 -0.75 -3.30
CA VAL A 62 -5.19 -2.13 -2.92
C VAL A 62 -6.28 -2.66 -3.84
N ARG A 63 -6.33 -3.97 -3.97
CA ARG A 63 -7.41 -4.65 -4.66
C ARG A 63 -7.95 -5.74 -3.75
N GLU A 64 -9.19 -6.10 -3.99
CA GLU A 64 -9.85 -7.10 -3.18
C GLU A 64 -10.19 -8.29 -4.04
N GLU A 65 -10.12 -9.47 -3.44
CA GLU A 65 -10.37 -10.71 -4.15
C GLU A 65 -11.21 -11.61 -3.26
N PRO A 66 -12.36 -12.07 -3.74
CA PRO A 66 -13.15 -13.03 -2.96
C PRO A 66 -12.52 -14.41 -3.04
N ILE A 67 -12.31 -15.03 -1.89
CA ILE A 67 -11.80 -16.39 -1.81
C ILE A 67 -12.71 -17.13 -0.82
N GLY A 68 -13.58 -17.99 -1.36
CA GLY A 68 -14.59 -18.63 -0.54
C GLY A 68 -15.54 -17.60 0.04
N THR A 69 -15.70 -17.60 1.34
CA THR A 69 -16.56 -16.63 2.03
C THR A 69 -15.78 -15.42 2.53
N ARG A 70 -14.49 -15.35 2.21
CA ARG A 70 -13.63 -14.28 2.68
C ARG A 70 -13.30 -13.34 1.55
N ARG A 71 -12.92 -12.12 1.92
CA ARG A 71 -12.36 -11.15 0.99
C ARG A 71 -10.93 -10.88 1.39
N ILE A 72 -10.03 -11.10 0.46
CA ILE A 72 -8.61 -10.93 0.70
C ILE A 72 -8.14 -9.67 -0.01
N TYR A 73 -7.40 -8.85 0.70
CA TYR A 73 -6.89 -7.59 0.16
C TYR A 73 -5.41 -7.69 -0.10
N ARG A 74 -4.99 -7.15 -1.24
CA ARG A 74 -3.59 -7.18 -1.67
C ARG A 74 -3.22 -5.81 -2.20
N LEU A 75 -1.93 -5.53 -2.24
CA LEU A 75 -1.46 -4.32 -2.91
C LEU A 75 -1.81 -4.37 -4.39
N HIS A 76 -2.10 -3.21 -4.95
CA HIS A 76 -2.45 -3.09 -6.35
C HIS A 76 -1.46 -2.17 -7.03
N ASP A 77 -0.96 -2.59 -8.19
CA ASP A 77 0.11 -1.89 -8.87
C ASP A 77 -0.31 -0.52 -9.44
N ALA A 78 -1.59 -0.34 -9.74
CA ALA A 78 -2.04 0.87 -10.42
C ALA A 78 -1.69 2.13 -9.64
N GLY A 79 -2.06 2.18 -8.36
CA GLY A 79 -1.78 3.35 -7.54
C GLY A 79 -0.30 3.48 -7.22
N ILE A 80 0.37 2.36 -7.02
CA ILE A 80 1.79 2.35 -6.73
C ILE A 80 2.57 2.92 -7.91
N GLU A 81 2.19 2.54 -9.12
CA GLU A 81 2.86 3.03 -10.31
C GLU A 81 2.64 4.53 -10.48
N ALA A 82 1.46 5.02 -10.15
CA ALA A 82 1.17 6.45 -10.21
C ALA A 82 2.07 7.23 -9.25
N VAL A 83 2.27 6.71 -8.04
CA VAL A 83 3.15 7.35 -7.07
C VAL A 83 4.60 7.35 -7.58
N ARG A 84 5.05 6.22 -8.10
CA ARG A 84 6.38 6.10 -8.62
C ARG A 84 6.62 7.08 -9.77
N ALA A 85 5.67 7.16 -10.69
CA ALA A 85 5.80 8.06 -11.84
C ALA A 85 5.86 9.52 -11.40
N TYR A 86 5.11 9.88 -10.38
CA TYR A 86 5.18 11.23 -9.85
C TYR A 86 6.56 11.54 -9.28
N LEU A 87 7.12 10.63 -8.51
CA LEU A 87 8.43 10.83 -7.92
C LEU A 87 9.50 11.00 -9.00
N VAL A 88 9.43 10.20 -10.04
CA VAL A 88 10.37 10.32 -11.15
C VAL A 88 10.20 11.65 -11.86
N ARG A 89 8.96 12.06 -12.10
CA ARG A 89 8.69 13.30 -12.82
C ARG A 89 9.18 14.52 -12.06
N VAL A 90 9.03 14.51 -10.75
CA VAL A 90 9.36 15.68 -9.93
C VAL A 90 10.84 15.71 -9.56
N TRP A 91 11.38 14.58 -9.17
CA TRP A 91 12.78 14.52 -8.70
C TRP A 91 13.72 13.80 -9.64
N GLY A 92 13.20 13.23 -10.73
CA GLY A 92 14.01 12.58 -11.74
C GLY A 92 14.43 11.18 -11.32
N GLU A 93 15.23 10.58 -12.18
CA GLU A 93 15.68 9.21 -11.96
C GLU A 93 16.52 9.07 -10.69
N SER A 94 17.16 10.16 -10.28
CA SER A 94 18.03 10.13 -9.10
C SER A 94 17.26 9.69 -7.86
N ALA A 95 16.06 10.24 -7.67
CA ALA A 95 15.28 9.92 -6.48
C ALA A 95 14.85 8.46 -6.50
N ALA A 96 14.40 7.99 -7.65
CA ALA A 96 13.95 6.61 -7.77
C ALA A 96 15.13 5.66 -7.54
N ARG A 97 16.29 6.01 -8.08
CA ARG A 97 17.46 5.17 -7.90
C ARG A 97 17.91 5.15 -6.45
N PHE A 98 17.88 6.30 -5.81
CA PHE A 98 18.25 6.38 -4.40
C PHE A 98 17.35 5.50 -3.54
N ALA A 99 16.05 5.52 -3.80
CA ALA A 99 15.12 4.72 -3.05
C ALA A 99 15.40 3.23 -3.23
N LEU A 100 15.75 2.80 -4.44
CA LEU A 100 16.08 1.41 -4.68
C LEU A 100 17.35 1.00 -3.97
N VAL A 101 18.36 1.84 -4.00
CA VAL A 101 19.64 1.56 -3.34
C VAL A 101 19.43 1.47 -1.83
N ALA A 102 18.69 2.40 -1.26
CA ALA A 102 18.41 2.39 0.17
C ALA A 102 17.67 1.14 0.59
N SER A 103 16.78 0.68 -0.27
CA SER A 103 16.01 -0.52 0.00
C SER A 103 16.91 -1.77 -0.03
N ASN A 104 17.85 -1.80 -0.97
CA ASN A 104 18.74 -2.95 -1.14
C ASN A 104 19.82 -3.02 -0.09
N THR A 105 20.24 -1.87 0.43
CA THR A 105 21.26 -1.83 1.47
C THR A 105 20.59 -1.56 2.79
N SER A 106 19.90 -2.57 3.28
CA SER A 106 19.13 -2.41 4.50
C SER A 106 20.07 -2.18 5.69
N PRO A 107 19.57 -1.54 6.72
CA PRO A 107 20.38 -1.35 7.95
C PRO A 107 20.91 -2.64 8.51
N ARG A 108 20.16 -3.71 8.38
CA ARG A 108 20.62 -4.98 8.91
C ARG A 108 21.87 -5.45 8.22
N ALA A 109 21.96 -5.24 6.92
CA ALA A 109 23.16 -5.63 6.18
C ALA A 109 24.37 -4.87 6.69
N ARG A 110 24.19 -3.60 6.97
CA ARG A 110 25.29 -2.81 7.50
C ARG A 110 25.62 -3.18 8.94
N ASP A 111 24.62 -3.48 9.70
CA ASP A 111 24.81 -3.86 11.11
C ASP A 111 25.61 -5.14 11.21
N GLY A 112 25.47 -6.01 10.26
CA GLY A 112 26.18 -7.24 10.28
C GLY A 112 27.66 -7.08 9.99
N ALA A 113 28.02 -5.93 9.52
CA ALA A 113 29.42 -5.70 9.18
C ALA A 113 30.28 -5.43 10.40
#